data_ab4af08f13a0855ff8d6b3f15d0c67ed
#
_entry.id   ab4af08f13a0855ff8d6b3f15d0c67ed
#
_cell.length_a   1.000
_cell.length_b   1.000
_cell.length_c   1.000
_cell.angle_alpha   90.00
_cell.angle_beta   90.00
_cell.angle_gamma   90.00
#
_symmetry.space_group_name_H-M   'P 1'
#
loop_
_entity.id
_entity.type
_entity.pdbx_description
1 polymer ?
#
loop_
_entity_poly.entity_id
_entity_poly.type
_entity_poly.pdbx_seq_one_letter_code
_entity_poly.pdbx_strand_id
1 'polypeptide(L)'
;MVVDGSFLKATYKGTILTARTQDGAGKIHPLAYAIIDSKNNKSWEWFFVQIKGTFGVREGMCIVSDRNESIFNATKVWQNVKRTFKKHHKQLKDIFFALARAYMIEKFDYHMIQMCKIDPRVQPYLFEIGYERWSRAYSKVKRSMVMTSNIAESINAANKDAREVPVMGLLEYMTNLIQQWNKKNRKNAMETTTKFGEKYDKLLRENLIASEKMTIKRIKYNNACCGKFQMDELTCLHAWAILKNQQLKPGQYCSFYYKKDNLLRTYEFSVNPMPDESLWVIPTEVLEYVVLPPKGRRNSGRPRKERLKPALEKESKRVFSCSVCGQSGHNRKIL
;
A
#
# COMPACT_ATOMS: atom_id res chain seq x y z
N MET A 1 -3.39 7.88 -2.34
CA MET A 1 -4.18 6.77 -2.92
C MET A 1 -3.23 5.73 -3.50
N VAL A 2 -3.50 4.46 -3.28
CA VAL A 2 -2.75 3.33 -3.89
C VAL A 2 -3.62 2.67 -4.93
N VAL A 3 -3.08 2.44 -6.13
CA VAL A 3 -3.79 1.79 -7.23
C VAL A 3 -3.05 0.57 -7.72
N ASP A 4 -3.79 -0.45 -8.13
CA ASP A 4 -3.23 -1.68 -8.70
C ASP A 4 -4.19 -2.34 -9.67
N GLY A 5 -3.66 -3.17 -10.58
CA GLY A 5 -4.42 -3.96 -11.53
C GLY A 5 -3.99 -5.41 -11.50
N SER A 6 -4.94 -6.30 -11.25
CA SER A 6 -4.73 -7.75 -11.16
C SER A 6 -5.52 -8.50 -12.20
N PHE A 7 -4.91 -9.49 -12.87
CA PHE A 7 -5.58 -10.30 -13.88
C PHE A 7 -6.63 -11.22 -13.25
N LEU A 8 -7.79 -11.30 -13.88
CA LEU A 8 -8.80 -12.29 -13.60
C LEU A 8 -8.35 -13.65 -14.13
N LYS A 9 -8.77 -14.71 -13.44
CA LYS A 9 -8.38 -16.08 -13.77
C LYS A 9 -9.54 -16.93 -14.27
N ALA A 10 -10.77 -16.36 -14.20
CA ALA A 10 -11.98 -17.00 -14.72
C ALA A 10 -11.94 -17.20 -16.24
N THR A 11 -12.97 -17.85 -16.78
CA THR A 11 -13.13 -18.14 -18.22
C THR A 11 -13.06 -16.86 -19.05
N TYR A 12 -13.73 -15.80 -18.58
CA TYR A 12 -13.61 -14.46 -19.15
C TYR A 12 -12.38 -13.78 -18.58
N LYS A 13 -11.38 -13.58 -19.45
CA LYS A 13 -10.15 -12.92 -19.08
C LYS A 13 -10.38 -11.43 -19.05
N GLY A 14 -9.92 -10.80 -17.99
CA GLY A 14 -9.96 -9.36 -17.82
C GLY A 14 -8.98 -8.97 -16.72
N THR A 15 -9.08 -7.72 -16.32
CA THR A 15 -8.28 -7.16 -15.24
C THR A 15 -9.19 -6.43 -14.28
N ILE A 16 -9.02 -6.67 -12.98
CA ILE A 16 -9.63 -5.81 -11.96
C ILE A 16 -8.65 -4.69 -11.61
N LEU A 17 -9.07 -3.45 -11.78
CA LEU A 17 -8.40 -2.27 -11.24
C LEU A 17 -8.96 -1.96 -9.86
N THR A 18 -8.10 -1.57 -8.96
CA THR A 18 -8.48 -1.20 -7.58
C THR A 18 -7.81 0.08 -7.17
N ALA A 19 -8.56 0.97 -6.52
CA ALA A 19 -8.05 2.15 -5.84
C ALA A 19 -8.38 2.08 -4.35
N ARG A 20 -7.43 2.48 -3.50
CA ARG A 20 -7.55 2.38 -2.06
C ARG A 20 -6.71 3.42 -1.34
N THR A 21 -7.04 3.65 -0.08
CA THR A 21 -6.27 4.50 0.83
C THR A 21 -6.11 3.80 2.18
N GLN A 22 -5.52 4.46 3.14
CA GLN A 22 -5.61 4.09 4.56
C GLN A 22 -6.58 5.03 5.25
N ASP A 23 -7.26 4.54 6.25
CA ASP A 23 -8.09 5.34 7.15
C ASP A 23 -7.24 5.97 8.28
N GLY A 24 -7.90 6.76 9.14
CA GLY A 24 -7.28 7.38 10.30
C GLY A 24 -6.80 6.42 11.39
N ALA A 25 -7.04 5.11 11.28
CA ALA A 25 -6.47 4.06 12.12
C ALA A 25 -5.35 3.29 11.40
N GLY A 26 -5.04 3.64 10.15
CA GLY A 26 -4.05 2.96 9.32
C GLY A 26 -4.55 1.65 8.72
N LYS A 27 -5.87 1.39 8.72
CA LYS A 27 -6.48 0.25 8.04
C LYS A 27 -6.69 0.56 6.56
N ILE A 28 -6.74 -0.48 5.75
CA ILE A 28 -7.00 -0.33 4.31
C ILE A 28 -8.46 0.07 4.10
N HIS A 29 -8.67 1.15 3.36
CA HIS A 29 -9.98 1.64 2.97
C HIS A 29 -10.08 1.59 1.43
N PRO A 30 -10.92 0.69 0.86
CA PRO A 30 -11.15 0.64 -0.57
C PRO A 30 -11.93 1.88 -1.01
N LEU A 31 -11.55 2.47 -2.14
CA LEU A 31 -12.19 3.65 -2.73
C LEU A 31 -13.00 3.28 -3.97
N ALA A 32 -12.40 2.50 -4.86
CA ALA A 32 -13.03 2.10 -6.11
C ALA A 32 -12.43 0.80 -6.64
N TYR A 33 -13.21 0.07 -7.40
CA TYR A 33 -12.75 -1.02 -8.24
C TYR A 33 -13.47 -0.98 -9.60
N ALA A 34 -12.81 -1.51 -10.62
CA ALA A 34 -13.36 -1.61 -11.95
C ALA A 34 -12.88 -2.88 -12.64
N ILE A 35 -13.71 -3.45 -13.49
CA ILE A 35 -13.37 -4.59 -14.33
C ILE A 35 -13.18 -4.07 -15.75
N ILE A 36 -12.05 -4.38 -16.35
CA ILE A 36 -11.65 -3.94 -17.68
C ILE A 36 -11.12 -5.12 -18.48
N ASP A 37 -11.17 -5.01 -19.80
CA ASP A 37 -10.69 -6.07 -20.70
C ASP A 37 -9.19 -6.24 -20.62
N SER A 38 -8.46 -5.15 -20.67
CA SER A 38 -7.00 -5.17 -20.68
C SER A 38 -6.39 -4.01 -19.91
N LYS A 39 -5.22 -4.26 -19.34
CA LYS A 39 -4.43 -3.26 -18.59
C LYS A 39 -3.62 -2.40 -19.55
N ASN A 40 -4.20 -1.33 -20.05
CA ASN A 40 -3.57 -0.35 -20.95
C ASN A 40 -3.77 1.09 -20.43
N ASN A 41 -3.13 2.06 -21.09
CA ASN A 41 -3.19 3.45 -20.68
C ASN A 41 -4.61 4.02 -20.73
N LYS A 42 -5.42 3.67 -21.77
CA LYS A 42 -6.80 4.13 -21.91
C LYS A 42 -7.69 3.66 -20.75
N SER A 43 -7.52 2.40 -20.34
CA SER A 43 -8.26 1.83 -19.20
C SER A 43 -7.88 2.52 -17.88
N TRP A 44 -6.62 2.86 -17.67
CA TRP A 44 -6.19 3.64 -16.51
C TRP A 44 -6.71 5.07 -16.54
N GLU A 45 -6.64 5.72 -17.69
CA GLU A 45 -7.16 7.07 -17.89
C GLU A 45 -8.65 7.13 -17.57
N TRP A 46 -9.44 6.22 -18.17
CA TRP A 46 -10.85 6.08 -17.86
C TRP A 46 -11.10 5.89 -16.36
N PHE A 47 -10.38 4.98 -15.72
CA PHE A 47 -10.54 4.71 -14.29
C PHE A 47 -10.26 5.93 -13.43
N PHE A 48 -9.22 6.71 -13.75
CA PHE A 48 -8.92 7.94 -13.04
C PHE A 48 -9.95 9.04 -13.29
N VAL A 49 -10.52 9.12 -14.49
CA VAL A 49 -11.62 10.04 -14.80
C VAL A 49 -12.83 9.73 -13.93
N GLN A 50 -13.20 8.45 -13.77
CA GLN A 50 -14.31 8.04 -12.91
C GLN A 50 -14.04 8.37 -11.43
N ILE A 51 -12.84 8.09 -10.94
CA ILE A 51 -12.43 8.44 -9.57
C ILE A 51 -12.51 9.96 -9.36
N LYS A 52 -12.02 10.74 -10.30
CA LYS A 52 -12.05 12.21 -10.24
C LYS A 52 -13.51 12.73 -10.27
N GLY A 53 -14.36 12.15 -11.09
CA GLY A 53 -15.79 12.50 -11.15
C GLY A 53 -16.51 12.24 -9.82
N THR A 54 -16.18 11.13 -9.15
CA THR A 54 -16.83 10.72 -7.89
C THR A 54 -16.31 11.49 -6.67
N PHE A 55 -14.96 11.65 -6.54
CA PHE A 55 -14.32 12.19 -5.34
C PHE A 55 -13.85 13.65 -5.48
N GLY A 56 -13.96 14.22 -6.68
CA GLY A 56 -13.46 15.56 -6.99
C GLY A 56 -11.92 15.62 -7.09
N VAL A 57 -11.42 16.84 -7.27
CA VAL A 57 -9.98 17.13 -7.28
C VAL A 57 -9.55 17.45 -5.85
N ARG A 58 -8.52 16.74 -5.35
CA ARG A 58 -7.92 17.03 -4.05
C ARG A 58 -6.48 17.49 -4.24
N GLU A 59 -6.18 18.68 -3.76
CA GLU A 59 -4.80 19.17 -3.71
C GLU A 59 -3.91 18.23 -2.88
N GLY A 60 -2.68 18.02 -3.32
CA GLY A 60 -1.71 17.18 -2.62
C GLY A 60 -2.00 15.68 -2.66
N MET A 61 -2.97 15.22 -3.47
CA MET A 61 -3.23 13.80 -3.62
C MET A 61 -2.05 13.10 -4.31
N CYS A 62 -1.42 12.16 -3.60
CA CYS A 62 -0.39 11.30 -4.17
C CYS A 62 -0.99 9.97 -4.63
N ILE A 63 -0.69 9.56 -5.86
CA ILE A 63 -1.06 8.25 -6.40
C ILE A 63 0.19 7.35 -6.38
N VAL A 64 0.04 6.18 -5.78
CA VAL A 64 1.10 5.16 -5.70
C VAL A 64 0.65 3.93 -6.47
N SER A 65 1.46 3.47 -7.42
CA SER A 65 1.23 2.23 -8.17
C SER A 65 2.52 1.40 -8.20
N ASP A 66 2.38 0.07 -8.29
CA ASP A 66 3.54 -0.83 -8.38
C ASP A 66 4.00 -1.10 -9.81
N ARG A 67 3.15 -0.87 -10.81
CA ARG A 67 3.37 -1.32 -12.20
C ARG A 67 3.23 -0.26 -13.30
N ASN A 68 2.86 0.97 -12.98
CA ASN A 68 2.76 2.01 -13.99
C ASN A 68 4.12 2.70 -14.16
N GLU A 69 4.65 2.76 -15.38
CA GLU A 69 5.95 3.38 -15.68
C GLU A 69 6.00 4.87 -15.29
N SER A 70 4.85 5.52 -15.27
CA SER A 70 4.74 6.93 -14.87
C SER A 70 4.74 7.16 -13.35
N ILE A 71 4.60 6.10 -12.52
CA ILE A 71 4.54 6.23 -11.06
C ILE A 71 5.65 5.40 -10.42
N PHE A 72 6.81 6.02 -10.25
CA PHE A 72 7.93 5.40 -9.58
C PHE A 72 7.75 5.45 -8.06
N ASN A 73 7.86 4.31 -7.40
CA ASN A 73 8.04 4.22 -5.96
C ASN A 73 9.46 3.72 -5.64
N ALA A 74 9.91 3.96 -4.41
CA ALA A 74 11.26 3.57 -3.99
C ALA A 74 11.55 2.07 -4.23
N THR A 75 10.57 1.20 -4.10
CA THR A 75 10.74 -0.25 -4.31
C THR A 75 11.02 -0.58 -5.77
N LYS A 76 10.32 0.06 -6.72
CA LYS A 76 10.52 -0.15 -8.15
C LYS A 76 11.88 0.41 -8.59
N VAL A 77 12.23 1.61 -8.12
CA VAL A 77 13.56 2.20 -8.36
C VAL A 77 14.65 1.27 -7.82
N TRP A 78 14.45 0.71 -6.62
CA TRP A 78 15.38 -0.26 -6.06
C TRP A 78 15.53 -1.52 -6.93
N GLN A 79 14.45 -2.06 -7.48
CA GLN A 79 14.52 -3.22 -8.38
C GLN A 79 15.36 -2.90 -9.64
N ASN A 80 15.23 -1.69 -10.18
CA ASN A 80 16.03 -1.22 -11.30
C ASN A 80 17.51 -1.06 -10.90
N VAL A 81 17.80 -0.41 -9.76
CA VAL A 81 19.16 -0.28 -9.21
C VAL A 81 19.79 -1.67 -9.02
N LYS A 82 19.08 -2.61 -8.42
CA LYS A 82 19.55 -3.99 -8.23
C LYS A 82 19.91 -4.69 -9.54
N ARG A 83 19.13 -4.45 -10.58
CA ARG A 83 19.35 -5.04 -11.91
C ARG A 83 20.56 -4.41 -12.62
N THR A 84 20.73 -3.09 -12.50
CA THR A 84 21.80 -2.34 -13.14
C THR A 84 23.13 -2.51 -12.40
N PHE A 85 23.14 -2.44 -11.08
CA PHE A 85 24.35 -2.49 -10.23
C PHE A 85 24.50 -3.84 -9.50
N LYS A 86 24.57 -4.93 -10.27
CA LYS A 86 24.58 -6.32 -9.78
C LYS A 86 25.67 -6.62 -8.75
N LYS A 87 26.87 -6.04 -8.91
CA LYS A 87 28.03 -6.32 -8.03
C LYS A 87 27.83 -5.78 -6.61
N HIS A 88 27.24 -4.61 -6.46
CA HIS A 88 27.19 -3.87 -5.19
C HIS A 88 25.78 -3.81 -4.57
N HIS A 89 24.77 -4.47 -5.16
CA HIS A 89 23.38 -4.32 -4.75
C HIS A 89 23.10 -4.65 -3.27
N LYS A 90 23.87 -5.58 -2.65
CA LYS A 90 23.68 -5.90 -1.24
C LYS A 90 24.07 -4.73 -0.32
N GLN A 91 25.19 -4.07 -0.61
CA GLN A 91 25.69 -2.93 0.15
C GLN A 91 24.86 -1.67 -0.09
N LEU A 92 24.40 -1.47 -1.33
CA LEU A 92 23.57 -0.33 -1.73
C LEU A 92 22.16 -0.36 -1.14
N LYS A 93 21.62 -1.55 -0.79
CA LYS A 93 20.21 -1.73 -0.40
C LYS A 93 19.80 -0.87 0.79
N ASP A 94 20.51 -0.97 1.89
CA ASP A 94 20.13 -0.31 3.14
C ASP A 94 20.32 1.21 3.02
N ILE A 95 21.40 1.63 2.34
CA ILE A 95 21.68 3.04 2.06
C ILE A 95 20.60 3.62 1.15
N PHE A 96 20.19 2.90 0.09
CA PHE A 96 19.13 3.33 -0.80
C PHE A 96 17.81 3.55 -0.06
N PHE A 97 17.40 2.61 0.80
CA PHE A 97 16.17 2.78 1.55
C PHE A 97 16.27 3.85 2.64
N ALA A 98 17.45 4.07 3.22
CA ALA A 98 17.68 5.20 4.11
C ALA A 98 17.54 6.54 3.37
N LEU A 99 18.13 6.64 2.18
CA LEU A 99 18.05 7.77 1.27
C LEU A 99 16.62 8.04 0.83
N ALA A 100 15.85 7.01 0.40
CA ALA A 100 14.46 7.16 0.02
C ALA A 100 13.54 7.63 1.16
N ARG A 101 13.87 7.27 2.41
CA ARG A 101 13.11 7.62 3.62
C ARG A 101 13.56 8.92 4.28
N ALA A 102 14.66 9.52 3.82
CA ALA A 102 15.14 10.78 4.36
C ALA A 102 14.06 11.87 4.24
N TYR A 103 13.81 12.57 5.34
CA TYR A 103 12.82 13.67 5.38
C TYR A 103 13.43 15.02 5.01
N MET A 104 14.77 15.13 5.09
CA MET A 104 15.52 16.36 4.84
C MET A 104 16.53 16.14 3.72
N ILE A 105 16.79 17.20 2.95
CA ILE A 105 17.73 17.19 1.83
C ILE A 105 19.13 16.86 2.34
N GLU A 106 19.56 17.45 3.47
CA GLU A 106 20.90 17.21 4.05
C GLU A 106 21.13 15.73 4.40
N LYS A 107 20.08 15.05 4.91
CA LYS A 107 20.15 13.60 5.17
C LYS A 107 20.15 12.78 3.90
N PHE A 108 19.38 13.22 2.91
CA PHE A 108 19.40 12.60 1.58
C PHE A 108 20.80 12.70 0.97
N ASP A 109 21.39 13.88 0.96
CA ASP A 109 22.73 14.13 0.41
C ASP A 109 23.80 13.35 1.15
N TYR A 110 23.71 13.27 2.49
CA TYR A 110 24.61 12.42 3.29
C TYR A 110 24.55 10.95 2.82
N HIS A 111 23.35 10.38 2.67
CA HIS A 111 23.22 9.00 2.19
C HIS A 111 23.64 8.84 0.73
N MET A 112 23.44 9.86 -0.11
CA MET A 112 23.89 9.86 -1.50
C MET A 112 25.43 9.80 -1.58
N ILE A 113 26.13 10.59 -0.75
CA ILE A 113 27.59 10.53 -0.64
C ILE A 113 28.06 9.13 -0.22
N GLN A 114 27.39 8.50 0.75
CA GLN A 114 27.74 7.12 1.14
C GLN A 114 27.51 6.12 0.00
N MET A 115 26.46 6.31 -0.79
CA MET A 115 26.18 5.48 -1.95
C MET A 115 27.21 5.65 -3.06
N CYS A 116 27.64 6.88 -3.33
CA CYS A 116 28.68 7.21 -4.31
C CYS A 116 30.06 6.62 -3.96
N LYS A 117 30.38 6.46 -2.67
CA LYS A 117 31.60 5.78 -2.22
C LYS A 117 31.64 4.31 -2.60
N ILE A 118 30.46 3.67 -2.78
CA ILE A 118 30.36 2.27 -3.19
C ILE A 118 30.37 2.18 -4.72
N ASP A 119 29.55 2.98 -5.40
CA ASP A 119 29.52 3.06 -6.86
C ASP A 119 29.10 4.47 -7.32
N PRO A 120 30.04 5.29 -7.85
CA PRO A 120 29.76 6.68 -8.28
C PRO A 120 28.70 6.80 -9.37
N ARG A 121 28.48 5.75 -10.16
CA ARG A 121 27.52 5.75 -11.27
C ARG A 121 26.06 5.73 -10.81
N VAL A 122 25.82 5.44 -9.53
CA VAL A 122 24.44 5.35 -8.99
C VAL A 122 23.79 6.73 -8.92
N GLN A 123 24.54 7.78 -8.60
CA GLN A 123 24.00 9.13 -8.48
C GLN A 123 23.42 9.67 -9.79
N PRO A 124 24.17 9.70 -10.94
CA PRO A 124 23.60 10.15 -12.20
C PRO A 124 22.42 9.28 -12.65
N TYR A 125 22.48 7.97 -12.43
CA TYR A 125 21.39 7.07 -12.74
C TYR A 125 20.10 7.40 -11.95
N LEU A 126 20.22 7.67 -10.64
CA LEU A 126 19.08 8.04 -9.81
C LEU A 126 18.57 9.45 -10.11
N PHE A 127 19.45 10.36 -10.55
CA PHE A 127 19.10 11.71 -10.97
C PHE A 127 18.23 11.69 -12.24
N GLU A 128 18.57 10.87 -13.22
CA GLU A 128 17.77 10.69 -14.47
C GLU A 128 16.35 10.16 -14.17
N ILE A 129 16.20 9.34 -13.14
CA ILE A 129 14.87 8.86 -12.71
C ILE A 129 14.03 10.01 -12.13
N GLY A 130 14.65 11.02 -11.54
CA GLY A 130 14.02 12.14 -10.84
C GLY A 130 13.75 11.82 -9.36
N TYR A 131 14.46 12.51 -8.47
CA TYR A 131 14.40 12.28 -7.02
C TYR A 131 13.00 12.50 -6.43
N GLU A 132 12.22 13.43 -6.97
CA GLU A 132 10.86 13.77 -6.55
C GLU A 132 9.86 12.59 -6.72
N ARG A 133 10.17 11.64 -7.60
CA ARG A 133 9.29 10.49 -7.88
C ARG A 133 9.35 9.40 -6.81
N TRP A 134 10.48 9.27 -6.12
CA TRP A 134 10.71 8.14 -5.22
C TRP A 134 11.26 8.51 -3.83
N SER A 135 11.86 9.69 -3.63
CA SER A 135 12.35 10.12 -2.33
C SER A 135 11.36 11.01 -1.59
N ARG A 136 11.43 11.02 -0.27
CA ARG A 136 10.63 11.92 0.56
C ARG A 136 11.17 13.33 0.58
N ALA A 137 12.48 13.49 0.67
CA ALA A 137 13.13 14.79 0.80
C ALA A 137 12.81 15.73 -0.38
N TYR A 138 12.66 15.19 -1.58
CA TYR A 138 12.33 15.94 -2.80
C TYR A 138 10.86 15.86 -3.19
N SER A 139 10.01 15.21 -2.40
CA SER A 139 8.59 15.08 -2.73
C SER A 139 7.87 16.43 -2.63
N LYS A 140 7.21 16.84 -3.72
CA LYS A 140 6.36 18.04 -3.77
C LYS A 140 5.03 17.88 -3.03
N VAL A 141 4.66 16.64 -2.70
CA VAL A 141 3.41 16.33 -1.99
C VAL A 141 3.72 15.66 -0.67
N LYS A 142 2.87 15.89 0.34
CA LYS A 142 2.98 15.22 1.63
C LYS A 142 2.72 13.73 1.43
N ARG A 143 3.78 12.97 1.26
CA ARG A 143 3.70 11.50 1.23
C ARG A 143 3.60 11.04 2.68
N SER A 144 2.38 10.81 3.15
CA SER A 144 2.16 10.13 4.41
C SER A 144 2.89 8.76 4.39
N MET A 145 2.91 8.03 5.49
CA MET A 145 3.70 6.82 5.77
C MET A 145 3.61 5.69 4.71
N VAL A 146 2.88 5.87 3.61
CA VAL A 146 2.71 4.88 2.53
C VAL A 146 3.86 4.99 1.54
N MET A 147 4.92 4.22 1.77
CA MET A 147 6.07 4.14 0.85
C MET A 147 6.16 2.84 0.06
N THR A 148 5.30 1.87 0.33
CA THR A 148 5.38 0.52 -0.24
C THR A 148 4.07 0.07 -0.85
N SER A 149 4.15 -0.81 -1.83
CA SER A 149 3.03 -1.51 -2.45
C SER A 149 2.38 -2.58 -1.56
N ASN A 150 2.84 -2.75 -0.31
CA ASN A 150 2.33 -3.79 0.60
C ASN A 150 0.80 -3.69 0.80
N ILE A 151 0.24 -2.47 0.74
CA ILE A 151 -1.21 -2.26 0.75
C ILE A 151 -1.85 -2.88 -0.50
N ALA A 152 -1.18 -2.80 -1.66
CA ALA A 152 -1.66 -3.42 -2.89
C ALA A 152 -1.61 -4.95 -2.80
N GLU A 153 -0.55 -5.50 -2.26
CA GLU A 153 -0.36 -6.94 -2.13
C GLU A 153 -1.38 -7.58 -1.17
N SER A 154 -1.73 -6.91 -0.08
CA SER A 154 -2.68 -7.44 0.91
C SER A 154 -4.10 -7.61 0.37
N ILE A 155 -4.60 -6.67 -0.47
CA ILE A 155 -5.91 -6.84 -1.11
C ILE A 155 -5.85 -7.84 -2.26
N ASN A 156 -4.75 -7.90 -3.01
CA ASN A 156 -4.59 -8.92 -4.02
C ASN A 156 -4.60 -10.33 -3.42
N ALA A 157 -4.08 -10.47 -2.21
CA ALA A 157 -4.19 -11.72 -1.45
C ALA A 157 -5.64 -12.00 -1.01
N ALA A 158 -6.35 -10.99 -0.48
CA ALA A 158 -7.75 -11.12 -0.09
C ALA A 158 -8.66 -11.48 -1.29
N ASN A 159 -8.36 -10.95 -2.48
CA ASN A 159 -9.15 -11.18 -3.69
C ASN A 159 -8.64 -12.37 -4.52
N LYS A 160 -7.75 -13.19 -4.00
CA LYS A 160 -7.12 -14.27 -4.78
C LYS A 160 -8.15 -15.24 -5.33
N ASP A 161 -9.06 -15.71 -4.49
CA ASP A 161 -10.07 -16.71 -4.83
C ASP A 161 -11.22 -16.09 -5.64
N ALA A 162 -11.60 -14.87 -5.30
CA ALA A 162 -12.62 -14.12 -6.02
C ALA A 162 -12.28 -13.86 -7.50
N ARG A 163 -11.00 -13.83 -7.86
CA ARG A 163 -10.58 -13.67 -9.27
C ARG A 163 -10.81 -14.92 -10.13
N GLU A 164 -11.21 -16.03 -9.55
CA GLU A 164 -11.50 -17.29 -10.23
C GLU A 164 -13.00 -17.48 -10.55
N VAL A 165 -13.85 -16.66 -9.94
CA VAL A 165 -15.32 -16.68 -10.18
C VAL A 165 -15.72 -15.80 -11.38
N PRO A 166 -16.92 -15.99 -11.98
CA PRO A 166 -17.46 -15.11 -13.00
C PRO A 166 -17.55 -13.65 -12.54
N VAL A 167 -17.61 -12.71 -13.47
CA VAL A 167 -17.59 -11.26 -13.19
C VAL A 167 -18.66 -10.84 -12.18
N MET A 168 -19.89 -11.36 -12.31
CA MET A 168 -20.97 -11.08 -11.35
C MET A 168 -20.64 -11.53 -9.94
N GLY A 169 -20.24 -12.79 -9.77
CA GLY A 169 -19.83 -13.30 -8.47
C GLY A 169 -18.61 -12.54 -7.90
N LEU A 170 -17.73 -12.00 -8.73
CA LEU A 170 -16.64 -11.12 -8.29
C LEU A 170 -17.18 -9.78 -7.76
N LEU A 171 -18.15 -9.15 -8.45
CA LEU A 171 -18.77 -7.90 -8.00
C LEU A 171 -19.48 -8.09 -6.66
N GLU A 172 -20.28 -9.15 -6.52
CA GLU A 172 -20.94 -9.50 -5.26
C GLU A 172 -19.93 -9.74 -4.13
N TYR A 173 -18.89 -10.53 -4.40
CA TYR A 173 -17.82 -10.78 -3.43
C TYR A 173 -17.17 -9.48 -2.97
N MET A 174 -16.82 -8.59 -3.90
CA MET A 174 -16.18 -7.31 -3.57
C MET A 174 -17.10 -6.42 -2.74
N THR A 175 -18.37 -6.34 -3.10
CA THR A 175 -19.37 -5.56 -2.35
C THR A 175 -19.54 -6.10 -0.94
N ASN A 176 -19.69 -7.42 -0.77
CA ASN A 176 -19.79 -8.07 0.53
C ASN A 176 -18.53 -7.85 1.38
N LEU A 177 -17.34 -7.95 0.79
CA LEU A 177 -16.06 -7.72 1.47
C LEU A 177 -15.97 -6.27 1.98
N ILE A 178 -16.35 -5.30 1.16
CA ILE A 178 -16.35 -3.88 1.55
C ILE A 178 -17.35 -3.61 2.65
N GLN A 179 -18.55 -4.20 2.60
CA GLN A 179 -19.57 -4.09 3.64
C GLN A 179 -19.06 -4.66 4.99
N GLN A 180 -18.46 -5.85 4.96
CA GLN A 180 -17.92 -6.47 6.16
C GLN A 180 -16.78 -5.62 6.77
N TRP A 181 -15.90 -5.07 5.94
CA TRP A 181 -14.82 -4.20 6.40
C TRP A 181 -15.35 -2.88 6.95
N ASN A 182 -16.34 -2.27 6.27
CA ASN A 182 -16.99 -1.06 6.76
C ASN A 182 -17.64 -1.29 8.14
N LYS A 183 -18.44 -2.33 8.28
CA LYS A 183 -19.08 -2.71 9.55
C LYS A 183 -18.06 -2.94 10.66
N LYS A 184 -17.00 -3.73 10.39
CA LYS A 184 -15.94 -4.03 11.36
C LYS A 184 -15.18 -2.78 11.75
N ASN A 185 -14.78 -1.95 10.78
CA ASN A 185 -13.98 -0.76 11.05
C ASN A 185 -14.80 0.33 11.74
N ARG A 186 -16.10 0.45 11.42
CA ARG A 186 -17.05 1.32 12.15
C ARG A 186 -17.14 0.91 13.62
N LYS A 187 -17.34 -0.39 13.88
CA LYS A 187 -17.36 -0.92 15.25
C LYS A 187 -16.06 -0.58 15.99
N ASN A 188 -14.91 -0.85 15.40
CA ASN A 188 -13.62 -0.54 16.00
C ASN A 188 -13.45 0.97 16.25
N ALA A 189 -13.93 1.82 15.33
CA ALA A 189 -13.88 3.28 15.51
C ALA A 189 -14.73 3.74 16.70
N MET A 190 -15.92 3.15 16.88
CA MET A 190 -16.81 3.45 18.02
C MET A 190 -16.19 3.00 19.36
N GLU A 191 -15.59 1.81 19.38
CA GLU A 191 -14.96 1.21 20.56
C GLU A 191 -13.60 1.86 20.91
N THR A 192 -13.02 2.65 20.00
CA THR A 192 -11.76 3.35 20.25
C THR A 192 -11.95 4.36 21.40
N THR A 193 -11.20 4.19 22.50
CA THR A 193 -11.24 5.07 23.68
C THR A 193 -10.29 6.24 23.59
N THR A 194 -9.29 6.19 22.71
CA THR A 194 -8.26 7.21 22.52
C THR A 194 -8.70 8.29 21.53
N LYS A 195 -8.04 9.46 21.57
CA LYS A 195 -8.31 10.57 20.64
C LYS A 195 -7.85 10.29 19.21
N PHE A 196 -6.99 9.32 19.02
CA PHE A 196 -6.40 8.93 17.74
C PHE A 196 -6.73 7.50 17.40
N GLY A 197 -6.68 7.12 16.12
CA GLY A 197 -6.76 5.73 15.71
C GLY A 197 -5.62 4.90 16.33
N GLU A 198 -5.90 3.64 16.65
CA GLU A 198 -5.04 2.73 17.43
C GLU A 198 -3.54 2.77 17.02
N LYS A 199 -3.27 2.65 15.73
CA LYS A 199 -1.90 2.67 15.19
C LYS A 199 -1.17 3.97 15.52
N TYR A 200 -1.84 5.09 15.38
CA TYR A 200 -1.24 6.41 15.57
C TYR A 200 -1.14 6.80 17.03
N ASP A 201 -2.09 6.36 17.86
CA ASP A 201 -1.99 6.49 19.32
C ASP A 201 -0.76 5.75 19.86
N LYS A 202 -0.55 4.50 19.41
CA LYS A 202 0.66 3.73 19.74
C LYS A 202 1.93 4.46 19.32
N LEU A 203 1.98 4.96 18.07
CA LEU A 203 3.14 5.69 17.56
C LEU A 203 3.41 6.98 18.34
N LEU A 204 2.36 7.70 18.75
CA LEU A 204 2.49 8.89 19.59
C LEU A 204 3.06 8.56 20.97
N ARG A 205 2.64 7.47 21.58
CA ARG A 205 3.19 6.98 22.86
C ARG A 205 4.65 6.57 22.73
N GLU A 206 5.02 5.88 21.66
CA GLU A 206 6.42 5.52 21.37
C GLU A 206 7.29 6.78 21.20
N ASN A 207 6.78 7.80 20.48
CA ASN A 207 7.47 9.08 20.32
C ASN A 207 7.59 9.84 21.65
N LEU A 208 6.58 9.76 22.53
CA LEU A 208 6.64 10.35 23.88
C LEU A 208 7.79 9.72 24.69
N ILE A 209 7.79 8.40 24.80
CA ILE A 209 8.82 7.66 25.57
C ILE A 209 10.23 7.97 25.01
N ALA A 210 10.37 7.97 23.68
CA ALA A 210 11.64 8.29 23.05
C ALA A 210 12.07 9.76 23.29
N SER A 211 11.11 10.68 23.39
CA SER A 211 11.38 12.11 23.64
C SER A 211 11.94 12.38 25.05
N GLU A 212 11.63 11.54 26.04
CA GLU A 212 12.10 11.68 27.42
C GLU A 212 13.63 11.56 27.56
N LYS A 213 14.26 10.84 26.65
CA LYS A 213 15.70 10.66 26.58
C LYS A 213 16.41 11.82 25.87
N MET A 214 15.68 12.83 25.39
CA MET A 214 16.23 13.91 24.60
C MET A 214 16.54 15.14 25.45
N THR A 215 17.77 15.63 25.36
CA THR A 215 18.17 16.92 25.94
C THR A 215 17.95 18.02 24.91
N ILE A 216 17.10 19.00 25.23
CA ILE A 216 16.81 20.15 24.35
C ILE A 216 17.95 21.17 24.50
N LYS A 217 18.93 21.12 23.59
CA LYS A 217 19.87 22.23 23.41
C LYS A 217 19.18 23.25 22.50
N ARG A 218 18.90 24.47 23.04
CA ARG A 218 18.27 25.64 22.37
C ARG A 218 17.89 25.41 20.90
N ILE A 219 16.63 25.11 20.65
CA ILE A 219 16.10 24.99 19.29
C ILE A 219 15.36 26.30 19.00
N LYS A 220 15.76 26.99 17.90
CA LYS A 220 15.02 28.14 17.39
C LYS A 220 13.58 27.72 17.11
N TYR A 221 12.63 28.53 17.56
CA TYR A 221 11.20 28.39 17.34
C TYR A 221 10.88 27.96 15.90
N ASN A 222 10.00 26.99 15.71
CA ASN A 222 9.28 26.60 14.52
C ASN A 222 9.75 25.41 13.66
N ASN A 223 10.89 24.81 13.86
CA ASN A 223 11.25 23.62 13.04
C ASN A 223 11.76 22.47 13.90
N ALA A 224 10.96 21.40 14.04
CA ALA A 224 11.52 20.14 14.43
C ALA A 224 12.54 19.73 13.34
N CYS A 225 13.85 19.78 13.68
CA CYS A 225 14.99 19.64 12.77
C CYS A 225 15.03 18.34 11.93
N CYS A 226 14.04 17.46 12.03
CA CYS A 226 14.01 16.18 11.32
C CYS A 226 13.07 16.16 10.11
N GLY A 227 12.28 17.23 9.87
CA GLY A 227 11.28 17.28 8.78
C GLY A 227 10.12 16.29 8.90
N LYS A 228 10.17 15.34 9.84
CA LYS A 228 9.19 14.26 9.97
C LYS A 228 7.81 14.78 10.38
N PHE A 229 7.76 15.75 11.31
CA PHE A 229 6.52 16.32 11.77
C PHE A 229 5.79 17.05 10.64
N GLN A 230 6.52 17.83 9.83
CA GLN A 230 5.98 18.59 8.70
C GLN A 230 5.42 17.70 7.60
N MET A 231 6.08 16.58 7.35
CA MET A 231 5.68 15.65 6.29
C MET A 231 4.56 14.70 6.70
N ASP A 232 4.66 14.15 7.92
CA ASP A 232 3.70 13.16 8.41
C ASP A 232 2.49 13.82 9.11
N GLU A 233 2.58 15.12 9.45
CA GLU A 233 1.56 15.86 10.25
C GLU A 233 1.19 15.15 11.56
N LEU A 234 2.14 14.38 12.09
CA LEU A 234 2.05 13.65 13.35
C LEU A 234 3.27 13.99 14.20
N THR A 235 3.07 14.37 15.45
CA THR A 235 4.17 14.80 16.31
C THR A 235 5.23 13.73 16.48
N CYS A 236 6.41 13.99 15.94
CA CYS A 236 7.58 13.12 16.09
C CYS A 236 8.24 13.31 17.46
N LEU A 237 9.19 12.46 17.82
CA LEU A 237 9.89 12.54 19.12
C LEU A 237 10.55 13.93 19.37
N HIS A 238 11.09 14.57 18.33
CA HIS A 238 11.68 15.91 18.45
C HIS A 238 10.63 16.98 18.73
N ALA A 239 9.50 16.92 18.02
CA ALA A 239 8.37 17.82 18.26
C ALA A 239 7.77 17.59 19.66
N TRP A 240 7.66 16.32 20.10
CA TRP A 240 7.24 15.99 21.46
C TRP A 240 8.12 16.65 22.52
N ALA A 241 9.45 16.54 22.38
CA ALA A 241 10.38 17.13 23.34
C ALA A 241 10.21 18.65 23.44
N ILE A 242 10.06 19.36 22.30
CA ILE A 242 9.88 20.80 22.25
C ILE A 242 8.54 21.21 22.89
N LEU A 243 7.44 20.56 22.47
CA LEU A 243 6.09 20.90 22.93
C LEU A 243 5.92 20.62 24.43
N LYS A 244 6.51 19.51 24.92
CA LYS A 244 6.52 19.19 26.37
C LYS A 244 7.26 20.27 27.18
N ASN A 245 8.41 20.73 26.70
CA ASN A 245 9.16 21.81 27.36
C ASN A 245 8.39 23.13 27.42
N GLN A 246 7.50 23.36 26.47
CA GLN A 246 6.60 24.53 26.41
C GLN A 246 5.25 24.33 27.10
N GLN A 247 5.04 23.18 27.77
CA GLN A 247 3.79 22.77 28.39
C GLN A 247 2.59 22.70 27.42
N LEU A 248 2.86 22.54 26.12
CA LEU A 248 1.86 22.41 25.08
C LEU A 248 1.46 20.94 24.89
N LYS A 249 0.19 20.70 24.53
CA LYS A 249 -0.35 19.36 24.31
C LYS A 249 -0.06 18.89 22.87
N PRO A 250 0.89 17.96 22.63
CA PRO A 250 1.32 17.57 21.28
C PRO A 250 0.22 17.04 20.37
N GLY A 251 -0.80 16.41 20.93
CA GLY A 251 -1.95 15.91 20.16
C GLY A 251 -2.79 16.98 19.46
N GLN A 252 -2.69 18.26 19.87
CA GLN A 252 -3.38 19.37 19.20
C GLN A 252 -2.73 19.72 17.85
N TYR A 253 -1.45 19.41 17.70
CA TYR A 253 -0.66 19.70 16.51
C TYR A 253 -0.66 18.55 15.48
N CYS A 254 -1.34 17.45 15.78
CA CYS A 254 -1.51 16.34 14.83
C CYS A 254 -2.65 16.67 13.86
N SER A 255 -2.50 16.21 12.61
CA SER A 255 -3.55 16.36 11.59
C SER A 255 -4.87 15.76 12.06
N PHE A 256 -5.98 16.41 11.69
CA PHE A 256 -7.33 15.90 11.91
C PHE A 256 -7.55 14.51 11.31
N TYR A 257 -6.81 14.21 10.24
CA TYR A 257 -6.84 12.89 9.58
C TYR A 257 -6.67 11.71 10.55
N TYR A 258 -5.81 11.85 11.57
CA TYR A 258 -5.52 10.78 12.53
C TYR A 258 -6.48 10.69 13.70
N LYS A 259 -7.39 11.66 13.84
CA LYS A 259 -8.31 11.76 14.99
C LYS A 259 -9.47 10.79 14.85
N LYS A 260 -9.97 10.32 16.00
CA LYS A 260 -11.15 9.46 16.12
C LYS A 260 -12.37 10.04 15.38
N ASP A 261 -12.60 11.36 15.48
CA ASP A 261 -13.74 12.01 14.84
C ASP A 261 -13.73 11.85 13.32
N ASN A 262 -12.54 11.99 12.71
CA ASN A 262 -12.41 11.75 11.27
C ASN A 262 -12.60 10.26 10.91
N LEU A 263 -12.12 9.36 11.77
CA LEU A 263 -12.32 7.92 11.59
C LEU A 263 -13.81 7.56 11.64
N LEU A 264 -14.57 8.11 12.57
CA LEU A 264 -16.02 7.92 12.65
C LEU A 264 -16.73 8.45 11.41
N ARG A 265 -16.35 9.64 10.92
CA ARG A 265 -16.90 10.21 9.67
C ARG A 265 -16.59 9.33 8.45
N THR A 266 -15.41 8.70 8.41
CA THR A 266 -15.04 7.80 7.31
C THR A 266 -16.00 6.61 7.17
N TYR A 267 -16.57 6.15 8.29
CA TYR A 267 -17.49 5.00 8.35
C TYR A 267 -18.93 5.39 8.72
N GLU A 268 -19.29 6.67 8.60
CA GLU A 268 -20.62 7.19 8.94
C GLU A 268 -21.72 6.51 8.09
N PHE A 269 -21.47 6.40 6.79
CA PHE A 269 -22.39 5.78 5.87
C PHE A 269 -22.11 4.30 5.70
N SER A 270 -23.18 3.51 5.73
CA SER A 270 -23.11 2.08 5.42
C SER A 270 -22.94 1.88 3.92
N VAL A 271 -22.18 0.86 3.53
CA VAL A 271 -22.10 0.45 2.13
C VAL A 271 -23.37 -0.35 1.79
N ASN A 272 -24.15 0.13 0.81
CA ASN A 272 -25.33 -0.55 0.36
C ASN A 272 -24.97 -1.86 -0.36
N PRO A 273 -25.82 -2.90 -0.28
CA PRO A 273 -25.71 -4.08 -1.14
C PRO A 273 -25.85 -3.67 -2.62
N MET A 274 -25.34 -4.52 -3.49
CA MET A 274 -25.57 -4.33 -4.92
C MET A 274 -27.07 -4.42 -5.18
N PRO A 275 -27.67 -3.50 -5.97
CA PRO A 275 -29.09 -3.57 -6.31
C PRO A 275 -29.37 -4.82 -7.15
N ASP A 276 -30.60 -5.31 -7.08
CA ASP A 276 -31.08 -6.40 -7.93
C ASP A 276 -30.85 -6.09 -9.42
N GLU A 277 -30.55 -7.09 -10.22
CA GLU A 277 -30.23 -6.95 -11.63
C GLU A 277 -31.40 -6.28 -12.42
N SER A 278 -32.63 -6.50 -11.98
CA SER A 278 -33.84 -5.88 -12.57
C SER A 278 -33.88 -4.36 -12.42
N LEU A 279 -33.14 -3.80 -11.48
CA LEU A 279 -33.04 -2.36 -11.21
C LEU A 279 -31.87 -1.68 -11.95
N TRP A 280 -31.09 -2.43 -12.70
CA TRP A 280 -29.95 -1.86 -13.41
C TRP A 280 -30.38 -1.06 -14.63
N VAL A 281 -29.90 0.15 -14.72
CA VAL A 281 -30.04 0.97 -15.92
C VAL A 281 -28.91 0.62 -16.87
N ILE A 282 -29.17 -0.27 -17.81
CA ILE A 282 -28.19 -0.69 -18.81
C ILE A 282 -28.32 0.24 -20.03
N PRO A 283 -27.23 0.90 -20.47
CA PRO A 283 -27.23 1.72 -21.67
C PRO A 283 -27.68 0.89 -22.90
N THR A 284 -28.47 1.47 -23.78
CA THR A 284 -29.03 0.80 -24.97
C THR A 284 -27.95 0.18 -25.86
N GLU A 285 -26.83 0.87 -25.98
CA GLU A 285 -25.64 0.42 -26.73
C GLU A 285 -25.06 -0.91 -26.19
N VAL A 286 -25.23 -1.17 -24.88
CA VAL A 286 -24.73 -2.40 -24.23
C VAL A 286 -25.76 -3.54 -24.40
N LEU A 287 -27.07 -3.21 -24.42
CA LEU A 287 -28.13 -4.20 -24.63
C LEU A 287 -28.07 -4.84 -26.02
N GLU A 288 -27.58 -4.12 -27.02
CA GLU A 288 -27.42 -4.62 -28.39
C GLU A 288 -26.17 -5.54 -28.54
N TYR A 289 -25.29 -5.60 -27.51
CA TYR A 289 -24.08 -6.41 -27.55
C TYR A 289 -24.40 -7.88 -27.33
N VAL A 290 -24.30 -8.70 -28.37
CA VAL A 290 -24.38 -10.17 -28.25
C VAL A 290 -23.05 -10.71 -27.72
N VAL A 291 -22.99 -11.04 -26.44
CA VAL A 291 -21.84 -11.69 -25.82
C VAL A 291 -21.83 -13.17 -26.21
N LEU A 292 -20.96 -13.55 -27.15
CA LEU A 292 -20.78 -14.93 -27.53
C LEU A 292 -20.05 -15.69 -26.43
N PRO A 293 -20.40 -16.96 -26.15
CA PRO A 293 -19.66 -17.78 -25.21
C PRO A 293 -18.21 -17.94 -25.66
N PRO A 294 -17.25 -18.01 -24.73
CA PRO A 294 -15.83 -18.14 -25.07
C PRO A 294 -15.61 -19.38 -25.92
N LYS A 295 -14.92 -19.24 -27.05
CA LYS A 295 -14.57 -20.34 -27.95
C LYS A 295 -13.68 -21.37 -27.25
N GLY A 296 -14.23 -22.50 -26.90
CA GLY A 296 -13.56 -23.76 -26.61
C GLY A 296 -12.68 -23.83 -25.33
N ARG A 297 -12.48 -25.04 -24.84
CA ARG A 297 -11.46 -25.34 -23.83
C ARG A 297 -10.06 -25.14 -24.43
N ARG A 298 -9.15 -24.48 -23.72
CA ARG A 298 -7.74 -24.52 -24.07
C ARG A 298 -7.27 -25.97 -24.14
N ASN A 299 -6.58 -26.32 -25.21
CA ASN A 299 -5.77 -27.53 -25.22
C ASN A 299 -4.85 -27.53 -24.01
N SER A 300 -4.68 -28.67 -23.37
CA SER A 300 -3.78 -28.85 -22.23
C SER A 300 -2.39 -28.29 -22.60
N GLY A 301 -2.12 -27.08 -22.11
CA GLY A 301 -0.82 -26.45 -22.28
C GLY A 301 0.19 -27.00 -21.27
N ARG A 302 1.43 -26.58 -21.39
CA ARG A 302 2.51 -26.91 -20.45
C ARG A 302 2.01 -26.74 -19.00
N PRO A 303 2.23 -27.74 -18.11
CA PRO A 303 1.86 -27.63 -16.70
C PRO A 303 2.37 -26.32 -16.09
N ARG A 304 1.55 -25.67 -15.23
CA ARG A 304 1.99 -24.45 -14.55
C ARG A 304 3.27 -24.72 -13.80
N LYS A 305 4.33 -23.95 -14.05
CA LYS A 305 5.47 -23.90 -13.14
C LYS A 305 4.96 -23.38 -11.81
N GLU A 306 5.18 -24.15 -10.74
CA GLU A 306 4.88 -23.67 -9.39
C GLU A 306 5.59 -22.34 -9.16
N ARG A 307 4.90 -21.41 -8.50
CA ARG A 307 5.52 -20.14 -8.07
C ARG A 307 6.70 -20.49 -7.16
N LEU A 308 7.90 -20.00 -7.48
CA LEU A 308 9.04 -20.06 -6.57
C LEU A 308 8.68 -19.24 -5.33
N LYS A 309 8.37 -19.93 -4.23
CA LYS A 309 8.10 -19.30 -2.94
C LYS A 309 9.37 -18.60 -2.47
N PRO A 310 9.30 -17.33 -2.04
CA PRO A 310 10.43 -16.68 -1.37
C PRO A 310 10.88 -17.48 -0.14
N ALA A 311 12.13 -17.33 0.27
CA ALA A 311 12.69 -18.09 1.39
C ALA A 311 11.89 -17.96 2.71
N LEU A 312 11.19 -16.84 2.91
CA LEU A 312 10.32 -16.58 4.05
C LEU A 312 8.94 -17.26 3.97
N GLU A 313 8.51 -17.72 2.79
CA GLU A 313 7.29 -18.49 2.57
C GLU A 313 7.53 -20.01 2.51
N LYS A 314 8.77 -20.44 2.67
CA LYS A 314 9.05 -21.86 2.80
C LYS A 314 8.51 -22.32 4.16
N GLU A 315 7.35 -22.94 4.12
CA GLU A 315 6.82 -23.65 5.28
C GLU A 315 7.93 -24.53 5.89
N SER A 316 8.05 -24.51 7.21
CA SER A 316 8.85 -25.49 7.93
C SER A 316 8.52 -26.85 7.36
N LYS A 317 9.53 -27.62 6.99
CA LYS A 317 9.35 -28.97 6.45
C LYS A 317 8.36 -29.71 7.35
N ARG A 318 7.22 -30.12 6.80
CA ARG A 318 6.30 -31.00 7.54
C ARG A 318 7.09 -32.21 7.97
N VAL A 319 7.26 -32.35 9.26
CA VAL A 319 7.89 -33.54 9.82
C VAL A 319 6.87 -34.67 9.65
N PHE A 320 7.12 -35.55 8.69
CA PHE A 320 6.29 -36.74 8.49
C PHE A 320 6.62 -37.74 9.57
N SER A 321 5.61 -38.25 10.26
CA SER A 321 5.75 -39.39 11.16
C SER A 321 5.44 -40.68 10.43
N CYS A 322 6.20 -41.72 10.72
CA CYS A 322 5.98 -43.07 10.17
C CYS A 322 4.64 -43.61 10.69
N SER A 323 3.74 -44.02 9.79
CA SER A 323 2.45 -44.59 10.16
C SER A 323 2.52 -45.97 10.86
N VAL A 324 3.70 -46.58 10.95
CA VAL A 324 3.92 -47.91 11.60
C VAL A 324 4.52 -47.71 13.01
N CYS A 325 5.55 -46.91 13.17
CA CYS A 325 6.25 -46.74 14.45
C CYS A 325 5.99 -45.39 15.13
N GLY A 326 5.28 -44.42 14.50
CA GLY A 326 4.98 -43.12 15.04
C GLY A 326 6.15 -42.12 15.10
N GLN A 327 7.38 -42.54 14.80
CA GLN A 327 8.57 -41.72 14.86
C GLN A 327 8.66 -40.79 13.66
N SER A 328 9.21 -39.59 13.86
CA SER A 328 9.40 -38.54 12.82
C SER A 328 10.72 -38.78 12.08
N GLY A 329 10.77 -38.40 10.77
CA GLY A 329 11.99 -38.39 9.96
C GLY A 329 12.09 -39.49 8.92
N HIS A 330 11.18 -40.48 8.89
CA HIS A 330 11.10 -41.49 7.86
C HIS A 330 9.64 -41.85 7.51
N ASN A 331 9.42 -42.51 6.41
CA ASN A 331 8.13 -43.03 6.01
C ASN A 331 8.15 -44.58 5.91
N ARG A 332 6.98 -45.20 5.77
CA ARG A 332 6.81 -46.68 5.72
C ARG A 332 7.65 -47.37 4.67
N LYS A 333 8.18 -46.69 3.64
CA LYS A 333 8.93 -47.28 2.51
C LYS A 333 10.43 -47.39 2.78
N ILE A 334 10.94 -46.96 3.92
CA ILE A 334 12.36 -46.91 4.26
C ILE A 334 12.70 -47.91 5.40
N LEU A 335 11.80 -48.77 5.72
CA LEU A 335 12.06 -49.96 6.58
C LEU A 335 12.16 -51.20 5.70
#